data_79255fbd0f7772272010956187d2e06b
#
_entry.id   79255fbd0f7772272010956187d2e06b
#
_cell.length_a   1.000
_cell.length_b   1.000
_cell.length_c   1.000
_cell.angle_alpha   90.00
_cell.angle_beta   90.00
_cell.angle_gamma   90.00
#
_symmetry.space_group_name_H-M   'P 1'
#
loop_
_entity.id
_entity.type
_entity.pdbx_description
1 polymer ?
#
loop_
_entity_poly.entity_id
_entity_poly.type
_entity_poly.pdbx_seq_one_letter_code
_entity_poly.pdbx_strand_id
1 'polypeptide(L)'
;MYRCLIANRGEIAVRIIRACRELNIETVAIYAKGDENSLHVSLADQAICIGEANPLDSYLNIDRIISAAKVTESNAIHPGYGFLSESTNFAKAVEDNHIHFIGPSKTTMEMMGDKITARQTVKQAGVPVIPGSNDAVQSVDEIKLLSKEIGFPVVLKAASGGGGKGIRIVKEASHLDQALKEAKSEGQKYFNDDRVYVEAFIPVAKHVEVQIIGDGKNNYVHLGERDCSVQRKNQKLIEEAPCAALTEERRTRICGDAVKVAQASRYRSAGTIEFLVTEDAHYFIEMNARIQVEHTVTEMRADRDLLQAQLYLLTHGELPFTQKDILFNGHVIEARINAENPEKNFLPTPGKVNKLHLPQGFNIRVDSLLYTGYQ
;
A
#
# COMPACT_ATOMS: atom_id res chain seq x y z
N MET A 1 19.72 -8.76 -20.39
CA MET A 1 18.73 -7.67 -20.48
C MET A 1 17.57 -8.05 -19.58
N TYR A 2 17.02 -7.10 -18.81
CA TYR A 2 15.85 -7.39 -17.98
C TYR A 2 14.58 -7.23 -18.82
N ARG A 3 13.63 -8.14 -18.61
CA ARG A 3 12.26 -8.06 -19.13
C ARG A 3 11.29 -8.16 -17.95
N CYS A 4 10.52 -7.12 -17.74
CA CYS A 4 9.60 -6.96 -16.62
C CYS A 4 8.16 -7.22 -17.04
N LEU A 5 7.53 -8.25 -16.47
CA LEU A 5 6.08 -8.43 -16.56
C LEU A 5 5.41 -7.54 -15.51
N ILE A 6 4.43 -6.75 -15.95
CA ILE A 6 3.64 -5.89 -15.08
C ILE A 6 2.37 -6.64 -14.67
N ALA A 7 2.37 -7.18 -13.44
CA ALA A 7 1.25 -7.96 -12.90
C ALA A 7 0.13 -7.05 -12.35
N ASN A 8 -0.30 -6.10 -13.18
CA ASN A 8 -1.33 -5.12 -12.85
C ASN A 8 -1.97 -4.55 -14.12
N ARG A 9 -2.91 -3.63 -13.96
CA ARG A 9 -3.60 -2.89 -15.01
C ARG A 9 -3.73 -1.42 -14.64
N GLY A 10 -4.38 -0.64 -15.49
CA GLY A 10 -4.73 0.74 -15.14
C GLY A 10 -3.56 1.72 -15.20
N GLU A 11 -3.69 2.80 -14.46
CA GLU A 11 -2.70 3.88 -14.42
C GLU A 11 -1.36 3.40 -13.85
N ILE A 12 -1.36 2.48 -12.88
CA ILE A 12 -0.10 1.99 -12.30
C ILE A 12 0.68 1.12 -13.31
N ALA A 13 0.00 0.34 -14.14
CA ALA A 13 0.67 -0.41 -15.19
C ALA A 13 1.31 0.53 -16.22
N VAL A 14 0.62 1.60 -16.61
CA VAL A 14 1.15 2.67 -17.48
C VAL A 14 2.38 3.32 -16.82
N ARG A 15 2.29 3.61 -15.53
CA ARG A 15 3.37 4.25 -14.77
C ARG A 15 4.63 3.37 -14.71
N ILE A 16 4.46 2.07 -14.45
CA ILE A 16 5.58 1.11 -14.42
C ILE A 16 6.22 0.96 -15.81
N ILE A 17 5.40 0.85 -16.87
CA ILE A 17 5.89 0.77 -18.25
C ILE A 17 6.77 1.98 -18.59
N ARG A 18 6.35 3.18 -18.23
CA ARG A 18 7.13 4.41 -18.44
C ARG A 18 8.48 4.36 -17.73
N ALA A 19 8.50 3.99 -16.44
CA ALA A 19 9.74 3.84 -15.68
C ALA A 19 10.67 2.79 -16.27
N CYS A 20 10.14 1.64 -16.71
CA CYS A 20 10.91 0.60 -17.37
C CYS A 20 11.58 1.10 -18.67
N ARG A 21 10.81 1.84 -19.49
CA ARG A 21 11.32 2.41 -20.74
C ARG A 21 12.49 3.37 -20.54
N GLU A 22 12.39 4.24 -19.55
CA GLU A 22 13.44 5.21 -19.21
C GLU A 22 14.73 4.52 -18.74
N LEU A 23 14.63 3.26 -18.26
CA LEU A 23 15.76 2.44 -17.84
C LEU A 23 16.14 1.37 -18.88
N ASN A 24 15.56 1.38 -20.09
CA ASN A 24 15.78 0.39 -21.14
C ASN A 24 15.49 -1.05 -20.70
N ILE A 25 14.44 -1.24 -19.88
CA ILE A 25 13.92 -2.54 -19.47
C ILE A 25 12.73 -2.88 -20.37
N GLU A 26 12.76 -4.04 -21.02
CA GLU A 26 11.63 -4.52 -21.82
C GLU A 26 10.40 -4.78 -20.94
N THR A 27 9.21 -4.52 -21.47
CA THR A 27 7.95 -4.57 -20.75
C THR A 27 6.99 -5.60 -21.34
N VAL A 28 6.35 -6.37 -20.46
CA VAL A 28 5.25 -7.26 -20.81
C VAL A 28 4.00 -6.84 -20.01
N ALA A 29 2.96 -6.39 -20.71
CA ALA A 29 1.67 -6.14 -20.09
C ALA A 29 0.84 -7.43 -20.06
N ILE A 30 0.16 -7.66 -18.93
CA ILE A 30 -0.90 -8.67 -18.88
C ILE A 30 -2.27 -7.98 -19.00
N TYR A 31 -3.26 -8.66 -19.57
CA TYR A 31 -4.62 -8.17 -19.64
C TYR A 31 -5.65 -9.29 -19.57
N ALA A 32 -6.83 -8.99 -19.02
CA ALA A 32 -8.00 -9.87 -19.09
C ALA A 32 -8.82 -9.54 -20.34
N LYS A 33 -9.69 -10.46 -20.79
CA LYS A 33 -10.66 -10.19 -21.86
C LYS A 33 -11.50 -8.96 -21.53
N GLY A 34 -11.60 -8.04 -22.47
CA GLY A 34 -12.23 -6.73 -22.32
C GLY A 34 -11.26 -5.59 -22.03
N ASP A 35 -10.02 -5.90 -21.62
CA ASP A 35 -8.96 -4.91 -21.39
C ASP A 35 -7.99 -4.74 -22.59
N GLU A 36 -8.26 -5.37 -23.74
CA GLU A 36 -7.38 -5.40 -24.92
C GLU A 36 -6.99 -4.00 -25.42
N ASN A 37 -7.92 -3.05 -25.29
CA ASN A 37 -7.75 -1.67 -25.73
C ASN A 37 -7.22 -0.74 -24.62
N SER A 38 -6.85 -1.28 -23.47
CA SER A 38 -6.31 -0.47 -22.39
C SER A 38 -4.93 0.13 -22.75
N LEU A 39 -4.68 1.34 -22.27
CA LEU A 39 -3.48 2.10 -22.62
C LEU A 39 -2.18 1.33 -22.27
N HIS A 40 -2.14 0.61 -21.15
CA HIS A 40 -0.97 -0.17 -20.76
C HIS A 40 -0.66 -1.31 -21.74
N VAL A 41 -1.68 -1.90 -22.38
CA VAL A 41 -1.51 -2.94 -23.40
C VAL A 41 -0.84 -2.39 -24.64
N SER A 42 -1.28 -1.21 -25.09
CA SER A 42 -0.70 -0.56 -26.28
C SER A 42 0.68 0.06 -26.06
N LEU A 43 1.03 0.34 -24.80
CA LEU A 43 2.31 0.94 -24.45
C LEU A 43 3.43 -0.08 -24.22
N ALA A 44 3.12 -1.30 -23.79
CA ALA A 44 4.12 -2.32 -23.52
C ALA A 44 4.78 -2.85 -24.81
N ASP A 45 5.99 -3.38 -24.70
CA ASP A 45 6.71 -4.00 -25.82
C ASP A 45 6.03 -5.30 -26.25
N GLN A 46 5.48 -6.05 -25.30
CA GLN A 46 4.66 -7.24 -25.51
C GLN A 46 3.42 -7.18 -24.61
N ALA A 47 2.35 -7.86 -25.04
CA ALA A 47 1.16 -8.01 -24.22
C ALA A 47 0.58 -9.43 -24.35
N ILE A 48 0.05 -9.96 -23.24
CA ILE A 48 -0.51 -11.31 -23.20
C ILE A 48 -1.83 -11.34 -22.45
N CYS A 49 -2.86 -11.96 -23.06
CA CYS A 49 -4.12 -12.22 -22.40
C CYS A 49 -3.97 -13.34 -21.36
N ILE A 50 -4.36 -13.07 -20.14
CA ILE A 50 -4.24 -14.02 -19.01
C ILE A 50 -5.57 -14.65 -18.59
N GLY A 51 -6.66 -14.34 -19.27
CA GLY A 51 -7.97 -14.98 -18.97
C GLY A 51 -9.18 -14.10 -19.12
N GLU A 52 -10.26 -14.53 -18.48
CA GLU A 52 -11.56 -13.87 -18.53
C GLU A 52 -11.57 -12.55 -17.75
N ALA A 53 -12.62 -11.74 -17.93
CA ALA A 53 -12.79 -10.44 -17.26
C ALA A 53 -12.86 -10.53 -15.72
N ASN A 54 -13.30 -11.67 -15.17
CA ASN A 54 -13.31 -11.89 -13.72
C ASN A 54 -11.86 -11.91 -13.18
N PRO A 55 -11.51 -11.06 -12.21
CA PRO A 55 -10.16 -11.03 -11.63
C PRO A 55 -9.66 -12.37 -11.06
N LEU A 56 -10.53 -13.22 -10.53
CA LEU A 56 -10.16 -14.55 -10.04
C LEU A 56 -9.67 -15.48 -11.15
N ASP A 57 -10.11 -15.24 -12.37
CA ASP A 57 -9.73 -16.00 -13.57
C ASP A 57 -8.62 -15.31 -14.37
N SER A 58 -8.05 -14.21 -13.87
CA SER A 58 -7.05 -13.39 -14.56
C SER A 58 -6.04 -12.77 -13.58
N TYR A 59 -6.22 -11.52 -13.17
CA TYR A 59 -5.27 -10.73 -12.36
C TYR A 59 -4.99 -11.28 -10.94
N LEU A 60 -5.87 -12.11 -10.40
CA LEU A 60 -5.70 -12.80 -9.12
C LEU A 60 -5.28 -14.27 -9.29
N ASN A 61 -5.08 -14.74 -10.51
CA ASN A 61 -4.67 -16.11 -10.79
C ASN A 61 -3.14 -16.20 -10.93
N ILE A 62 -2.50 -16.68 -9.87
CA ILE A 62 -1.04 -16.80 -9.78
C ILE A 62 -0.48 -17.65 -10.91
N ASP A 63 -1.08 -18.81 -11.18
CA ASP A 63 -0.56 -19.77 -12.17
C ASP A 63 -0.57 -19.17 -13.58
N ARG A 64 -1.61 -18.40 -13.93
CA ARG A 64 -1.71 -17.74 -15.24
C ARG A 64 -0.65 -16.64 -15.39
N ILE A 65 -0.41 -15.86 -14.32
CA ILE A 65 0.62 -14.81 -14.34
C ILE A 65 2.02 -15.42 -14.45
N ILE A 66 2.31 -16.48 -13.70
CA ILE A 66 3.60 -17.21 -13.80
C ILE A 66 3.76 -17.85 -15.20
N SER A 67 2.69 -18.44 -15.74
CA SER A 67 2.74 -18.99 -17.11
C SER A 67 3.01 -17.90 -18.15
N ALA A 68 2.34 -16.74 -18.02
CA ALA A 68 2.61 -15.59 -18.89
C ALA A 68 4.07 -15.12 -18.79
N ALA A 69 4.63 -15.02 -17.59
CA ALA A 69 6.03 -14.65 -17.40
C ALA A 69 7.00 -15.64 -18.06
N LYS A 70 6.72 -16.94 -17.97
CA LYS A 70 7.53 -17.99 -18.62
C LYS A 70 7.47 -17.92 -20.14
N VAL A 71 6.26 -17.81 -20.71
CA VAL A 71 6.06 -17.75 -22.16
C VAL A 71 6.70 -16.52 -22.77
N THR A 72 6.69 -15.41 -22.07
CA THR A 72 7.32 -14.15 -22.51
C THR A 72 8.78 -14.02 -22.09
N GLU A 73 9.35 -15.07 -21.46
CA GLU A 73 10.72 -15.06 -20.93
C GLU A 73 11.01 -13.86 -20.01
N SER A 74 10.00 -13.43 -19.25
CA SER A 74 10.16 -12.36 -18.27
C SER A 74 10.96 -12.85 -17.07
N ASN A 75 12.00 -12.12 -16.69
CA ASN A 75 12.86 -12.46 -15.56
C ASN A 75 12.61 -11.57 -14.32
N ALA A 76 11.67 -10.62 -14.42
CA ALA A 76 11.19 -9.82 -13.30
C ALA A 76 9.67 -9.62 -13.38
N ILE A 77 9.02 -9.47 -12.22
CA ILE A 77 7.60 -9.14 -12.12
C ILE A 77 7.44 -7.95 -11.19
N HIS A 78 6.74 -6.91 -11.68
CA HIS A 78 6.32 -5.78 -10.86
C HIS A 78 4.81 -5.89 -10.55
N PRO A 79 4.41 -6.04 -9.29
CA PRO A 79 3.01 -6.23 -8.93
C PRO A 79 2.18 -4.92 -8.87
N GLY A 80 2.83 -3.74 -8.87
CA GLY A 80 2.17 -2.47 -8.62
C GLY A 80 1.55 -2.37 -7.23
N TYR A 81 0.28 -1.99 -7.16
CA TYR A 81 -0.53 -2.00 -5.94
C TYR A 81 -1.87 -2.69 -6.17
N GLY A 82 -2.53 -3.13 -5.08
CA GLY A 82 -3.76 -3.95 -5.17
C GLY A 82 -3.47 -5.35 -5.72
N PHE A 83 -4.49 -6.07 -6.15
CA PHE A 83 -4.41 -7.45 -6.64
C PHE A 83 -3.48 -8.33 -5.78
N LEU A 84 -2.36 -8.78 -6.35
CA LEU A 84 -1.41 -9.69 -5.71
C LEU A 84 -0.17 -9.00 -5.10
N SER A 85 -0.15 -7.67 -5.05
CA SER A 85 1.04 -6.91 -4.61
C SER A 85 1.50 -7.21 -3.17
N GLU A 86 0.58 -7.62 -2.29
CA GLU A 86 0.86 -8.01 -0.90
C GLU A 86 0.60 -9.50 -0.66
N SER A 87 0.52 -10.31 -1.73
CA SER A 87 0.31 -11.75 -1.65
C SER A 87 1.64 -12.49 -1.42
N THR A 88 1.82 -13.03 -0.23
CA THR A 88 2.99 -13.86 0.12
C THR A 88 3.08 -15.12 -0.74
N ASN A 89 1.92 -15.70 -1.12
CA ASN A 89 1.88 -16.84 -2.03
C ASN A 89 2.34 -16.48 -3.43
N PHE A 90 2.00 -15.29 -3.91
CA PHE A 90 2.46 -14.81 -5.21
C PHE A 90 3.96 -14.55 -5.22
N ALA A 91 4.47 -13.83 -4.23
CA ALA A 91 5.90 -13.59 -4.09
C ALA A 91 6.69 -14.91 -4.05
N LYS A 92 6.21 -15.89 -3.27
CA LYS A 92 6.80 -17.23 -3.22
C LYS A 92 6.77 -17.91 -4.59
N ALA A 93 5.64 -17.89 -5.29
CA ALA A 93 5.51 -18.51 -6.60
C ALA A 93 6.46 -17.87 -7.64
N VAL A 94 6.66 -16.56 -7.57
CA VAL A 94 7.60 -15.82 -8.43
C VAL A 94 9.04 -16.27 -8.14
N GLU A 95 9.45 -16.31 -6.87
CA GLU A 95 10.79 -16.73 -6.44
C GLU A 95 11.07 -18.20 -6.76
N ASP A 96 10.11 -19.12 -6.51
CA ASP A 96 10.21 -20.55 -6.81
C ASP A 96 10.41 -20.82 -8.33
N ASN A 97 10.00 -19.88 -9.17
CA ASN A 97 10.20 -19.97 -10.62
C ASN A 97 11.44 -19.18 -11.11
N HIS A 98 12.33 -18.79 -10.20
CA HIS A 98 13.55 -18.04 -10.49
C HIS A 98 13.31 -16.70 -11.20
N ILE A 99 12.18 -16.05 -10.92
CA ILE A 99 11.82 -14.73 -11.41
C ILE A 99 11.99 -13.74 -10.25
N HIS A 100 12.48 -12.53 -10.54
CA HIS A 100 12.64 -11.50 -9.53
C HIS A 100 11.30 -10.83 -9.21
N PHE A 101 10.86 -10.90 -7.96
CA PHE A 101 9.73 -10.14 -7.47
C PHE A 101 10.19 -8.71 -7.11
N ILE A 102 9.61 -7.68 -7.74
CA ILE A 102 9.92 -6.28 -7.44
C ILE A 102 9.06 -5.82 -6.28
N GLY A 103 9.54 -6.08 -5.10
CA GLY A 103 8.83 -5.86 -3.84
C GLY A 103 9.66 -6.32 -2.64
N PRO A 104 9.06 -6.33 -1.45
CA PRO A 104 9.70 -6.88 -0.26
C PRO A 104 9.80 -8.41 -0.31
N SER A 105 10.60 -8.99 0.57
CA SER A 105 10.68 -10.45 0.69
C SER A 105 9.37 -11.02 1.24
N LYS A 106 9.10 -12.29 0.93
CA LYS A 106 7.98 -13.03 1.51
C LYS A 106 7.94 -12.91 3.04
N THR A 107 9.09 -13.11 3.71
CA THR A 107 9.20 -13.03 5.17
C THR A 107 8.82 -11.66 5.71
N THR A 108 9.24 -10.59 5.04
CA THR A 108 8.86 -9.22 5.41
C THR A 108 7.36 -8.98 5.23
N MET A 109 6.78 -9.49 4.12
CA MET A 109 5.33 -9.38 3.89
C MET A 109 4.52 -10.15 4.94
N GLU A 110 4.95 -11.36 5.32
CA GLU A 110 4.30 -12.14 6.38
C GLU A 110 4.38 -11.43 7.73
N MET A 111 5.56 -10.90 8.09
CA MET A 111 5.79 -10.18 9.34
C MET A 111 4.95 -8.91 9.45
N MET A 112 4.91 -8.10 8.40
CA MET A 112 4.25 -6.79 8.43
C MET A 112 2.76 -6.87 8.05
N GLY A 113 2.34 -7.95 7.38
CA GLY A 113 0.93 -8.21 7.05
C GLY A 113 0.10 -8.73 8.21
N ASP A 114 0.72 -9.43 9.17
CA ASP A 114 0.08 -9.83 10.43
C ASP A 114 0.15 -8.67 11.43
N LYS A 115 -1.00 -8.06 11.74
CA LYS A 115 -1.05 -6.84 12.56
C LYS A 115 -0.50 -7.02 13.97
N ILE A 116 -0.63 -8.20 14.55
CA ILE A 116 -0.08 -8.52 15.89
C ILE A 116 1.43 -8.58 15.82
N THR A 117 1.98 -9.34 14.89
CA THR A 117 3.43 -9.47 14.68
C THR A 117 4.07 -8.13 14.30
N ALA A 118 3.42 -7.37 13.41
CA ALA A 118 3.88 -6.04 13.03
C ALA A 118 3.97 -5.09 14.24
N ARG A 119 2.91 -5.04 15.08
CA ARG A 119 2.90 -4.23 16.32
C ARG A 119 4.01 -4.63 17.29
N GLN A 120 4.22 -5.94 17.49
CA GLN A 120 5.29 -6.44 18.37
C GLN A 120 6.67 -6.03 17.84
N THR A 121 6.93 -6.22 16.54
CA THR A 121 8.18 -5.83 15.89
C THR A 121 8.44 -4.34 16.01
N VAL A 122 7.42 -3.52 15.74
CA VAL A 122 7.50 -2.06 15.80
C VAL A 122 7.73 -1.56 17.24
N LYS A 123 7.03 -2.15 18.21
CA LYS A 123 7.21 -1.84 19.63
C LYS A 123 8.63 -2.19 20.11
N GLN A 124 9.17 -3.33 19.69
CA GLN A 124 10.56 -3.74 19.99
C GLN A 124 11.58 -2.79 19.35
N ALA A 125 11.28 -2.20 18.21
CA ALA A 125 12.10 -1.17 17.57
C ALA A 125 12.02 0.21 18.26
N GLY A 126 11.26 0.33 19.36
CA GLY A 126 11.09 1.56 20.12
C GLY A 126 10.17 2.59 19.45
N VAL A 127 9.31 2.17 18.54
CA VAL A 127 8.33 3.04 17.86
C VAL A 127 6.98 2.93 18.58
N PRO A 128 6.29 4.05 18.84
CA PRO A 128 5.01 4.03 19.54
C PRO A 128 3.94 3.26 18.76
N VAL A 129 3.21 2.39 19.46
CA VAL A 129 2.00 1.71 18.96
C VAL A 129 0.80 2.13 19.80
N ILE A 130 -0.41 2.07 19.23
CA ILE A 130 -1.63 2.38 19.98
C ILE A 130 -1.71 1.47 21.22
N PRO A 131 -1.94 1.99 22.44
CA PRO A 131 -2.12 1.16 23.63
C PRO A 131 -3.16 0.07 23.43
N GLY A 132 -2.84 -1.19 23.81
CA GLY A 132 -3.73 -2.32 23.55
C GLY A 132 -3.11 -3.65 23.90
N SER A 133 -3.73 -4.74 23.45
CA SER A 133 -3.21 -6.08 23.67
C SER A 133 -1.91 -6.34 22.92
N ASN A 134 -1.01 -7.11 23.51
CA ASN A 134 0.22 -7.54 22.83
C ASN A 134 -0.03 -8.69 21.86
N ASP A 135 -1.02 -9.53 22.17
CA ASP A 135 -1.39 -10.74 21.43
C ASP A 135 -2.88 -10.76 21.12
N ALA A 136 -3.33 -11.81 20.43
CA ALA A 136 -4.75 -12.06 20.20
C ALA A 136 -5.48 -12.33 21.53
N VAL A 137 -6.59 -11.63 21.75
CA VAL A 137 -7.42 -11.82 22.94
C VAL A 137 -8.25 -13.10 22.81
N GLN A 138 -8.33 -13.88 23.90
CA GLN A 138 -9.03 -15.14 23.92
C GLN A 138 -10.45 -15.02 24.50
N SER A 139 -10.68 -14.08 25.41
CA SER A 139 -11.93 -13.95 26.15
C SER A 139 -12.36 -12.51 26.36
N VAL A 140 -13.66 -12.33 26.66
CA VAL A 140 -14.23 -11.04 27.02
C VAL A 140 -13.66 -10.51 28.35
N ASP A 141 -13.30 -11.40 29.29
CA ASP A 141 -12.76 -10.99 30.57
C ASP A 141 -11.35 -10.43 30.45
N GLU A 142 -10.55 -10.95 29.54
CA GLU A 142 -9.25 -10.37 29.16
C GLU A 142 -9.42 -8.95 28.60
N ILE A 143 -10.40 -8.73 27.72
CA ILE A 143 -10.70 -7.41 27.17
C ILE A 143 -11.17 -6.45 28.28
N LYS A 144 -12.03 -6.90 29.20
CA LYS A 144 -12.47 -6.09 30.35
C LYS A 144 -11.31 -5.70 31.25
N LEU A 145 -10.35 -6.61 31.48
CA LEU A 145 -9.17 -6.30 32.26
C LEU A 145 -8.32 -5.22 31.59
N LEU A 146 -8.02 -5.40 30.31
CA LEU A 146 -7.26 -4.44 29.51
C LEU A 146 -7.98 -3.08 29.44
N SER A 147 -9.31 -3.06 29.30
CA SER A 147 -10.09 -1.83 29.23
C SER A 147 -10.03 -0.99 30.52
N LYS A 148 -9.68 -1.57 31.68
CA LYS A 148 -9.43 -0.79 32.91
C LYS A 148 -8.17 0.07 32.80
N GLU A 149 -7.20 -0.35 32.00
CA GLU A 149 -5.93 0.36 31.78
C GLU A 149 -6.04 1.37 30.65
N ILE A 150 -6.64 0.98 29.50
CA ILE A 150 -6.67 1.80 28.28
C ILE A 150 -7.95 2.65 28.15
N GLY A 151 -8.97 2.39 28.98
CA GLY A 151 -10.27 3.07 28.93
C GLY A 151 -11.18 2.61 27.79
N PHE A 152 -12.47 3.03 27.87
CA PHE A 152 -13.43 2.94 26.76
C PHE A 152 -13.51 4.29 26.03
N PRO A 153 -13.79 4.30 24.72
CA PRO A 153 -14.03 3.17 23.81
C PRO A 153 -12.78 2.37 23.51
N VAL A 154 -12.97 1.06 23.25
CA VAL A 154 -11.92 0.18 22.70
C VAL A 154 -12.25 -0.22 21.27
N VAL A 155 -11.24 -0.59 20.50
CA VAL A 155 -11.38 -1.09 19.13
C VAL A 155 -10.92 -2.53 19.07
N LEU A 156 -11.80 -3.42 18.62
CA LEU A 156 -11.47 -4.78 18.31
C LEU A 156 -11.11 -4.88 16.83
N LYS A 157 -9.99 -5.51 16.50
CA LYS A 157 -9.49 -5.64 15.13
C LYS A 157 -9.09 -7.09 14.83
N ALA A 158 -9.47 -7.61 13.66
CA ALA A 158 -8.94 -8.87 13.18
C ALA A 158 -7.43 -8.75 12.88
N ALA A 159 -6.64 -9.76 13.22
CA ALA A 159 -5.18 -9.77 13.05
C ALA A 159 -4.78 -9.67 11.57
N SER A 160 -5.49 -10.37 10.70
CA SER A 160 -5.29 -10.38 9.24
C SER A 160 -6.22 -9.43 8.50
N GLY A 161 -6.73 -8.39 9.15
CA GLY A 161 -7.73 -7.47 8.58
C GLY A 161 -7.14 -6.36 7.71
N GLY A 162 -7.91 -5.93 6.69
CA GLY A 162 -7.61 -4.80 5.83
C GLY A 162 -8.89 -4.14 5.31
N GLY A 163 -8.77 -2.89 4.79
CA GLY A 163 -9.90 -2.17 4.18
C GLY A 163 -11.07 -1.87 5.13
N GLY A 164 -10.84 -1.80 6.44
CA GLY A 164 -11.87 -1.50 7.44
C GLY A 164 -12.77 -2.68 7.82
N LYS A 165 -12.53 -3.88 7.30
CA LYS A 165 -13.25 -5.10 7.70
C LYS A 165 -12.67 -5.69 8.99
N GLY A 166 -13.54 -6.31 9.81
CA GLY A 166 -13.11 -6.90 11.09
C GLY A 166 -12.77 -5.86 12.16
N ILE A 167 -13.27 -4.60 12.04
CA ILE A 167 -13.07 -3.54 13.01
C ILE A 167 -14.39 -3.26 13.74
N ARG A 168 -14.36 -3.24 15.08
CA ARG A 168 -15.51 -2.91 15.94
C ARG A 168 -15.10 -1.95 17.02
N ILE A 169 -15.81 -0.80 17.09
CA ILE A 169 -15.65 0.17 18.17
C ILE A 169 -16.67 -0.18 19.26
N VAL A 170 -16.19 -0.44 20.46
CA VAL A 170 -17.00 -0.83 21.61
C VAL A 170 -16.92 0.28 22.66
N LYS A 171 -18.07 0.89 22.94
CA LYS A 171 -18.15 2.06 23.84
C LYS A 171 -18.27 1.67 25.31
N GLU A 172 -18.74 0.46 25.61
CA GLU A 172 -18.98 -0.01 26.97
C GLU A 172 -18.88 -1.54 27.07
N ALA A 173 -18.62 -2.04 28.28
CA ALA A 173 -18.35 -3.46 28.53
C ALA A 173 -19.51 -4.41 28.18
N SER A 174 -20.75 -3.92 28.21
CA SER A 174 -21.96 -4.70 27.88
C SER A 174 -21.98 -5.23 26.43
N HIS A 175 -21.33 -4.54 25.51
CA HIS A 175 -21.30 -4.89 24.09
C HIS A 175 -20.09 -5.75 23.67
N LEU A 176 -19.16 -6.06 24.58
CA LEU A 176 -17.93 -6.75 24.26
C LEU A 176 -18.15 -8.17 23.73
N ASP A 177 -19.07 -8.93 24.29
CA ASP A 177 -19.33 -10.33 23.88
C ASP A 177 -19.80 -10.41 22.43
N GLN A 178 -20.77 -9.59 22.08
CA GLN A 178 -21.28 -9.51 20.71
C GLN A 178 -20.19 -9.04 19.73
N ALA A 179 -19.49 -7.96 20.08
CA ALA A 179 -18.46 -7.37 19.23
C ALA A 179 -17.30 -8.34 18.97
N LEU A 180 -16.87 -9.12 19.99
CA LEU A 180 -15.82 -10.12 19.83
C LEU A 180 -16.26 -11.27 18.91
N LYS A 181 -17.49 -11.78 19.07
CA LYS A 181 -18.05 -12.82 18.19
C LYS A 181 -18.15 -12.36 16.74
N GLU A 182 -18.63 -11.14 16.53
CA GLU A 182 -18.73 -10.55 15.18
C GLU A 182 -17.35 -10.36 14.55
N ALA A 183 -16.37 -9.79 15.28
CA ALA A 183 -15.02 -9.58 14.79
C ALA A 183 -14.33 -10.89 14.41
N LYS A 184 -14.44 -11.94 15.25
CA LYS A 184 -13.93 -13.29 14.96
C LYS A 184 -14.60 -13.89 13.73
N SER A 185 -15.93 -13.82 13.64
CA SER A 185 -16.70 -14.35 12.50
C SER A 185 -16.31 -13.68 11.17
N GLU A 186 -16.14 -12.35 11.18
CA GLU A 186 -15.68 -11.62 10.00
C GLU A 186 -14.22 -11.96 9.65
N GLY A 187 -13.34 -12.03 10.63
CA GLY A 187 -11.95 -12.44 10.45
C GLY A 187 -11.86 -13.81 9.78
N GLN A 188 -12.59 -14.80 10.32
CA GLN A 188 -12.66 -16.14 9.75
C GLN A 188 -13.23 -16.14 8.33
N LYS A 189 -14.31 -15.39 8.08
CA LYS A 189 -15.00 -15.38 6.78
C LYS A 189 -14.17 -14.74 5.68
N TYR A 190 -13.52 -13.60 5.95
CA TYR A 190 -12.86 -12.80 4.93
C TYR A 190 -11.36 -13.09 4.81
N PHE A 191 -10.72 -13.55 5.90
CA PHE A 191 -9.25 -13.69 5.98
C PHE A 191 -8.81 -15.11 6.37
N ASN A 192 -9.76 -16.00 6.66
CA ASN A 192 -9.51 -17.35 7.21
C ASN A 192 -8.67 -17.31 8.50
N ASP A 193 -8.88 -16.27 9.33
CA ASP A 193 -8.17 -16.02 10.58
C ASP A 193 -9.14 -15.38 11.59
N ASP A 194 -9.42 -16.06 12.70
CA ASP A 194 -10.34 -15.59 13.74
C ASP A 194 -9.63 -14.85 14.88
N ARG A 195 -8.32 -14.64 14.79
CA ARG A 195 -7.56 -13.91 15.79
C ARG A 195 -7.99 -12.44 15.83
N VAL A 196 -8.30 -11.95 17.02
CA VAL A 196 -8.70 -10.57 17.28
C VAL A 196 -7.79 -9.97 18.34
N TYR A 197 -7.36 -8.75 18.14
CA TYR A 197 -6.63 -7.94 19.14
C TYR A 197 -7.39 -6.66 19.47
N VAL A 198 -7.01 -6.00 20.57
CA VAL A 198 -7.72 -4.83 21.11
C VAL A 198 -6.79 -3.64 21.19
N GLU A 199 -7.30 -2.46 20.85
CA GLU A 199 -6.60 -1.18 20.98
C GLU A 199 -7.49 -0.12 21.60
N ALA A 200 -6.88 0.90 22.20
CA ALA A 200 -7.57 2.12 22.58
C ALA A 200 -8.15 2.83 21.34
N PHE A 201 -9.34 3.40 21.49
CA PHE A 201 -9.90 4.25 20.45
C PHE A 201 -9.28 5.65 20.51
N ILE A 202 -8.74 6.11 19.39
CA ILE A 202 -8.20 7.46 19.26
C ILE A 202 -9.26 8.33 18.57
N PRO A 203 -9.94 9.23 19.29
CA PRO A 203 -11.13 9.93 18.77
C PRO A 203 -10.81 11.00 17.74
N VAL A 204 -9.65 11.64 17.86
CA VAL A 204 -9.20 12.72 16.95
C VAL A 204 -7.75 12.50 16.62
N ALA A 205 -7.50 12.20 15.36
CA ALA A 205 -6.15 12.05 14.85
C ALA A 205 -6.09 12.36 13.35
N LYS A 206 -4.94 12.79 12.88
CA LYS A 206 -4.61 12.81 11.47
C LYS A 206 -4.05 11.45 11.04
N HIS A 207 -4.36 11.07 9.81
CA HIS A 207 -3.73 9.95 9.13
C HIS A 207 -2.50 10.46 8.38
N VAL A 208 -1.34 10.23 8.95
CA VAL A 208 -0.06 10.63 8.35
C VAL A 208 0.74 9.38 8.03
N GLU A 209 1.35 9.36 6.87
CA GLU A 209 2.16 8.23 6.45
C GLU A 209 3.53 8.67 5.96
N VAL A 210 4.51 7.80 6.07
CA VAL A 210 5.89 8.08 5.64
C VAL A 210 6.28 7.14 4.52
N GLN A 211 6.68 7.71 3.38
CA GLN A 211 7.25 6.95 2.29
C GLN A 211 8.66 6.48 2.66
N ILE A 212 8.88 5.18 2.60
CA ILE A 212 10.20 4.60 2.76
C ILE A 212 10.62 3.84 1.51
N ILE A 213 11.92 3.69 1.34
CA ILE A 213 12.53 2.74 0.42
C ILE A 213 13.76 2.14 1.09
N GLY A 214 13.98 0.84 0.91
CA GLY A 214 15.12 0.13 1.49
C GLY A 214 15.77 -0.84 0.52
N ASP A 215 17.04 -1.14 0.75
CA ASP A 215 17.78 -2.18 0.01
C ASP A 215 17.72 -3.56 0.69
N GLY A 216 17.08 -3.62 1.87
CA GLY A 216 17.01 -4.83 2.70
C GLY A 216 18.30 -5.16 3.45
N LYS A 217 19.30 -4.28 3.42
CA LYS A 217 20.62 -4.46 4.02
C LYS A 217 20.93 -3.33 5.01
N ASN A 218 21.44 -2.21 4.51
CA ASN A 218 21.96 -1.12 5.32
C ASN A 218 21.48 0.26 4.92
N ASN A 219 20.89 0.42 3.74
CA ASN A 219 20.40 1.70 3.24
C ASN A 219 18.87 1.74 3.30
N TYR A 220 18.32 2.49 4.25
CA TYR A 220 16.90 2.75 4.44
C TYR A 220 16.68 4.25 4.43
N VAL A 221 15.85 4.70 3.50
CA VAL A 221 15.64 6.13 3.22
C VAL A 221 14.16 6.45 3.39
N HIS A 222 13.84 7.54 4.09
CA HIS A 222 12.52 8.14 4.04
C HIS A 222 12.47 9.26 3.00
N LEU A 223 11.35 9.39 2.30
CA LEU A 223 11.11 10.46 1.34
C LEU A 223 10.04 11.45 1.85
N GLY A 224 9.97 11.63 3.15
CA GLY A 224 9.01 12.52 3.80
C GLY A 224 7.65 11.88 4.04
N GLU A 225 6.79 12.67 4.65
CA GLU A 225 5.43 12.29 5.02
C GLU A 225 4.38 12.85 4.06
N ARG A 226 3.21 12.21 4.09
CA ARG A 226 1.97 12.64 3.45
C ARG A 226 0.85 12.72 4.48
N ASP A 227 0.02 13.75 4.43
CA ASP A 227 -1.26 13.82 5.14
C ASP A 227 -2.35 13.19 4.26
N CYS A 228 -2.91 12.10 4.71
CA CYS A 228 -3.96 11.34 4.03
C CYS A 228 -5.27 11.36 4.80
N SER A 229 -5.51 12.40 5.59
CA SER A 229 -6.70 12.50 6.48
C SER A 229 -7.99 12.74 5.73
N VAL A 230 -7.95 13.26 4.50
CA VAL A 230 -9.15 13.49 3.67
C VAL A 230 -9.59 12.19 3.02
N GLN A 231 -10.54 11.52 3.66
CA GLN A 231 -11.01 10.20 3.28
C GLN A 231 -12.54 10.14 3.22
N ARG A 232 -13.06 9.21 2.41
CA ARG A 232 -14.46 8.82 2.39
C ARG A 232 -14.58 7.30 2.55
N LYS A 233 -15.27 6.85 3.59
CA LYS A 233 -15.43 5.41 3.90
C LYS A 233 -14.06 4.68 3.94
N ASN A 234 -13.07 5.26 4.60
CA ASN A 234 -11.67 4.77 4.69
C ASN A 234 -10.91 4.72 3.35
N GLN A 235 -11.39 5.41 2.32
CA GLN A 235 -10.66 5.60 1.06
C GLN A 235 -10.07 7.01 1.02
N LYS A 236 -8.77 7.11 0.81
CA LYS A 236 -8.06 8.38 0.62
C LYS A 236 -8.61 9.06 -0.66
N LEU A 237 -8.82 10.37 -0.61
CA LEU A 237 -9.36 11.19 -1.73
C LEU A 237 -8.43 12.33 -2.10
N ILE A 238 -7.82 12.94 -1.09
CA ILE A 238 -6.84 14.02 -1.23
C ILE A 238 -5.68 13.70 -0.31
N GLU A 239 -4.49 13.73 -0.87
CA GLU A 239 -3.23 13.55 -0.17
C GLU A 239 -2.33 14.76 -0.37
N GLU A 240 -1.64 15.19 0.67
CA GLU A 240 -0.74 16.34 0.59
C GLU A 240 0.60 16.10 1.29
N ALA A 241 1.63 16.73 0.80
CA ALA A 241 2.94 16.79 1.43
C ALA A 241 3.59 18.18 1.25
N PRO A 242 4.15 18.74 2.33
CA PRO A 242 4.21 18.18 3.69
C PRO A 242 2.87 18.30 4.42
N CYS A 243 2.69 17.48 5.47
CA CYS A 243 1.56 17.64 6.39
C CYS A 243 1.66 18.99 7.12
N ALA A 244 0.70 19.89 6.85
CA ALA A 244 0.70 21.25 7.42
C ALA A 244 0.53 21.28 8.95
N ALA A 245 -0.01 20.23 9.54
CA ALA A 245 -0.23 20.12 10.98
C ALA A 245 1.02 19.66 11.77
N LEU A 246 2.10 19.29 11.10
CA LEU A 246 3.34 18.84 11.75
C LEU A 246 4.35 19.97 11.87
N THR A 247 4.90 20.15 13.09
CA THR A 247 6.14 20.92 13.28
C THR A 247 7.32 20.14 12.68
N GLU A 248 8.43 20.82 12.39
CA GLU A 248 9.64 20.20 11.83
C GLU A 248 10.22 19.14 12.77
N GLU A 249 10.18 19.37 14.08
CA GLU A 249 10.60 18.41 15.09
C GLU A 249 9.77 17.13 15.05
N ARG A 250 8.44 17.26 14.98
CA ARG A 250 7.54 16.11 14.89
C ARG A 250 7.71 15.35 13.59
N ARG A 251 7.87 16.07 12.48
CA ARG A 251 8.15 15.48 11.16
C ARG A 251 9.42 14.64 11.20
N THR A 252 10.50 15.20 11.71
CA THR A 252 11.79 14.50 11.85
C THR A 252 11.64 13.23 12.70
N ARG A 253 10.89 13.32 13.80
CA ARG A 253 10.66 12.17 14.70
C ARG A 253 9.85 11.07 14.01
N ILE A 254 8.73 11.39 13.36
CA ILE A 254 7.88 10.41 12.66
C ILE A 254 8.64 9.75 11.51
N CYS A 255 9.36 10.52 10.70
CA CYS A 255 10.20 9.99 9.62
C CYS A 255 11.32 9.08 10.16
N GLY A 256 11.95 9.47 11.26
CA GLY A 256 12.97 8.63 11.93
C GLY A 256 12.38 7.32 12.46
N ASP A 257 11.18 7.35 13.02
CA ASP A 257 10.49 6.15 13.50
C ASP A 257 10.09 5.24 12.33
N ALA A 258 9.67 5.79 11.19
CA ALA A 258 9.42 4.99 9.99
C ALA A 258 10.70 4.27 9.49
N VAL A 259 11.85 4.92 9.53
CA VAL A 259 13.13 4.28 9.19
C VAL A 259 13.46 3.14 10.16
N LYS A 260 13.20 3.29 11.47
CA LYS A 260 13.38 2.20 12.45
C LYS A 260 12.51 0.98 12.12
N VAL A 261 11.25 1.20 11.71
CA VAL A 261 10.36 0.11 11.26
C VAL A 261 10.94 -0.60 10.04
N ALA A 262 11.40 0.17 9.03
CA ALA A 262 12.02 -0.38 7.84
C ALA A 262 13.28 -1.21 8.15
N GLN A 263 14.12 -0.75 9.07
CA GLN A 263 15.29 -1.46 9.55
C GLN A 263 14.93 -2.75 10.29
N ALA A 264 13.98 -2.68 11.24
CA ALA A 264 13.53 -3.83 12.04
C ALA A 264 12.95 -4.95 11.17
N SER A 265 12.24 -4.58 10.10
CA SER A 265 11.65 -5.51 9.13
C SER A 265 12.61 -5.92 8.01
N ARG A 266 13.82 -5.40 7.96
CA ARG A 266 14.78 -5.56 6.84
C ARG A 266 14.13 -5.29 5.50
N TYR A 267 13.37 -4.20 5.45
CA TYR A 267 12.52 -3.88 4.31
C TYR A 267 13.33 -3.65 3.04
N ARG A 268 12.89 -4.29 1.96
CA ARG A 268 13.43 -4.08 0.62
C ARG A 268 12.34 -3.53 -0.28
N SER A 269 12.68 -2.60 -1.18
CA SER A 269 11.76 -1.95 -2.12
C SER A 269 11.07 -0.71 -1.52
N ALA A 270 10.11 -0.11 -2.25
CA ALA A 270 9.30 0.99 -1.76
C ALA A 270 8.16 0.49 -0.89
N GLY A 271 7.88 1.19 0.20
CA GLY A 271 6.79 0.90 1.12
C GLY A 271 6.39 2.12 1.91
N THR A 272 5.32 2.01 2.67
CA THR A 272 4.77 3.13 3.43
C THR A 272 4.44 2.70 4.84
N ILE A 273 4.83 3.51 5.81
CA ILE A 273 4.49 3.33 7.23
C ILE A 273 3.38 4.32 7.59
N GLU A 274 2.25 3.81 8.02
CA GLU A 274 1.08 4.63 8.40
C GLU A 274 1.03 4.88 9.90
N PHE A 275 0.70 6.13 10.27
CA PHE A 275 0.58 6.58 11.64
C PHE A 275 -0.74 7.31 11.89
N LEU A 276 -1.33 7.11 13.09
CA LEU A 276 -2.27 8.06 13.67
C LEU A 276 -1.51 9.12 14.45
N VAL A 277 -1.74 10.39 14.11
CA VAL A 277 -1.07 11.53 14.73
C VAL A 277 -2.09 12.37 15.49
N THR A 278 -1.94 12.42 16.81
CA THR A 278 -2.71 13.31 17.71
C THR A 278 -1.96 14.62 17.94
N GLU A 279 -2.49 15.50 18.78
CA GLU A 279 -1.80 16.73 19.16
C GLU A 279 -0.43 16.46 19.81
N ASP A 280 -0.35 15.43 20.68
CA ASP A 280 0.85 15.18 21.50
C ASP A 280 1.69 13.97 21.05
N ALA A 281 1.12 13.06 20.30
CA ALA A 281 1.74 11.77 19.99
C ALA A 281 1.51 11.32 18.54
N HIS A 282 2.27 10.29 18.16
CA HIS A 282 1.99 9.51 16.95
C HIS A 282 2.09 8.01 17.28
N TYR A 283 1.31 7.22 16.58
CA TYR A 283 1.21 5.78 16.79
C TYR A 283 1.22 5.05 15.46
N PHE A 284 2.04 4.02 15.35
CA PHE A 284 2.04 3.12 14.20
C PHE A 284 0.66 2.45 14.04
N ILE A 285 0.16 2.39 12.82
CA ILE A 285 -1.07 1.67 12.45
C ILE A 285 -0.73 0.40 11.71
N GLU A 286 -0.10 0.56 10.54
CA GLU A 286 0.25 -0.55 9.66
C GLU A 286 1.37 -0.15 8.69
N MET A 287 1.91 -1.14 8.00
CA MET A 287 2.83 -0.95 6.89
C MET A 287 2.21 -1.48 5.61
N ASN A 288 2.19 -0.65 4.58
CA ASN A 288 1.86 -1.10 3.23
C ASN A 288 3.15 -1.54 2.54
N ALA A 289 3.28 -2.86 2.35
CA ALA A 289 4.48 -3.49 1.82
C ALA A 289 4.56 -3.43 0.27
N ARG A 290 4.26 -2.27 -0.29
CA ARG A 290 4.18 -1.99 -1.74
C ARG A 290 4.26 -0.51 -2.03
N ILE A 291 4.32 -0.16 -3.31
CA ILE A 291 4.04 1.21 -3.76
C ILE A 291 2.56 1.55 -3.51
N GLN A 292 2.23 2.81 -3.30
CA GLN A 292 0.85 3.28 -3.11
C GLN A 292 0.43 4.22 -4.25
N VAL A 293 -0.89 4.50 -4.36
CA VAL A 293 -1.44 5.43 -5.35
C VAL A 293 -0.80 6.80 -5.20
N GLU A 294 -0.72 7.29 -3.98
CA GLU A 294 -0.23 8.59 -3.56
C GLU A 294 1.32 8.75 -3.57
N HIS A 295 2.04 7.80 -4.20
CA HIS A 295 3.50 7.92 -4.38
C HIS A 295 3.88 9.17 -5.16
N THR A 296 3.02 9.63 -6.04
CA THR A 296 3.21 10.78 -6.91
C THR A 296 3.44 12.08 -6.13
N VAL A 297 2.76 12.25 -4.98
CA VAL A 297 2.95 13.39 -4.07
C VAL A 297 4.40 13.45 -3.56
N THR A 298 4.90 12.30 -3.12
CA THR A 298 6.27 12.16 -2.64
C THR A 298 7.28 12.41 -3.76
N GLU A 299 7.08 11.81 -4.92
CA GLU A 299 7.99 11.96 -6.06
C GLU A 299 8.15 13.41 -6.49
N MET A 300 7.03 14.14 -6.60
CA MET A 300 7.08 15.56 -6.97
C MET A 300 7.75 16.44 -5.92
N ARG A 301 7.60 16.11 -4.62
CA ARG A 301 8.20 16.87 -3.53
C ARG A 301 9.68 16.57 -3.33
N ALA A 302 10.08 15.28 -3.46
CA ALA A 302 11.44 14.82 -3.22
C ALA A 302 12.31 14.82 -4.48
N ASP A 303 11.73 15.11 -5.65
CA ASP A 303 12.39 15.02 -6.97
C ASP A 303 13.10 13.66 -7.16
N ARG A 304 12.38 12.58 -6.86
CA ARG A 304 12.87 11.19 -6.99
C ARG A 304 11.78 10.29 -7.54
N ASP A 305 12.11 9.53 -8.56
CA ASP A 305 11.22 8.52 -9.13
C ASP A 305 11.34 7.20 -8.34
N LEU A 306 10.28 6.84 -7.63
CA LEU A 306 10.25 5.64 -6.78
C LEU A 306 10.20 4.35 -7.60
N LEU A 307 9.52 4.36 -8.74
CA LEU A 307 9.45 3.19 -9.62
C LEU A 307 10.81 2.93 -10.25
N GLN A 308 11.51 3.98 -10.70
CA GLN A 308 12.89 3.84 -11.18
C GLN A 308 13.83 3.37 -10.07
N ALA A 309 13.66 3.86 -8.85
CA ALA A 309 14.48 3.40 -7.72
C ALA A 309 14.25 1.92 -7.40
N GLN A 310 13.00 1.41 -7.51
CA GLN A 310 12.70 -0.02 -7.37
C GLN A 310 13.35 -0.85 -8.48
N LEU A 311 13.31 -0.37 -9.72
CA LEU A 311 13.91 -1.03 -10.88
C LEU A 311 15.46 -0.95 -10.82
N TYR A 312 16.00 0.16 -10.34
CA TYR A 312 17.45 0.29 -10.11
C TYR A 312 17.92 -0.70 -9.04
N LEU A 313 17.18 -0.84 -7.96
CA LEU A 313 17.47 -1.84 -6.90
C LEU A 313 17.44 -3.27 -7.45
N LEU A 314 16.54 -3.58 -8.41
CA LEU A 314 16.52 -4.87 -9.09
C LEU A 314 17.82 -5.11 -9.86
N THR A 315 18.27 -4.12 -10.62
CA THR A 315 19.37 -4.27 -11.59
C THR A 315 20.76 -4.15 -10.97
N HIS A 316 20.90 -3.36 -9.86
CA HIS A 316 22.17 -3.05 -9.21
C HIS A 316 22.31 -3.65 -7.80
N GLY A 317 21.20 -4.05 -7.18
CA GLY A 317 21.19 -4.61 -5.81
C GLY A 317 21.37 -3.59 -4.69
N GLU A 318 21.31 -2.30 -5.01
CA GLU A 318 21.41 -1.15 -4.10
C GLU A 318 20.50 -0.01 -4.54
N LEU A 319 20.25 0.97 -3.67
CA LEU A 319 19.50 2.18 -4.02
C LEU A 319 20.38 3.20 -4.75
N PRO A 320 19.80 4.00 -5.67
CA PRO A 320 20.55 5.04 -6.40
C PRO A 320 20.85 6.30 -5.57
N PHE A 321 20.46 6.33 -4.31
CA PHE A 321 20.61 7.46 -3.40
C PHE A 321 20.65 7.02 -1.93
N THR A 322 21.11 7.92 -1.07
CA THR A 322 21.09 7.83 0.39
C THR A 322 20.19 8.90 0.98
N GLN A 323 19.96 8.88 2.30
CA GLN A 323 19.14 9.91 2.97
C GLN A 323 19.66 11.34 2.75
N LYS A 324 20.97 11.52 2.59
CA LYS A 324 21.59 12.84 2.38
C LYS A 324 21.27 13.46 1.02
N ASP A 325 20.89 12.63 0.06
CA ASP A 325 20.57 13.03 -1.30
C ASP A 325 19.11 13.44 -1.48
N ILE A 326 18.28 13.29 -0.43
CA ILE A 326 16.87 13.64 -0.46
C ILE A 326 16.68 15.08 -0.01
N LEU A 327 16.25 15.90 -0.95
CA LEU A 327 15.88 17.30 -0.74
C LEU A 327 14.39 17.47 -0.98
N PHE A 328 13.72 18.24 -0.12
CA PHE A 328 12.30 18.47 -0.23
C PHE A 328 12.00 19.88 -0.73
N ASN A 329 11.17 19.98 -1.76
CA ASN A 329 10.79 21.25 -2.38
C ASN A 329 9.28 21.43 -2.41
N GLY A 330 8.83 22.63 -2.04
CA GLY A 330 7.46 23.06 -2.20
C GLY A 330 6.42 22.28 -1.41
N HIS A 331 5.18 22.35 -1.90
CA HIS A 331 4.00 21.69 -1.39
C HIS A 331 3.26 21.01 -2.53
N VAL A 332 2.86 19.78 -2.38
CA VAL A 332 2.20 18.97 -3.41
C VAL A 332 0.88 18.44 -2.88
N ILE A 333 -0.16 18.52 -3.70
CA ILE A 333 -1.49 17.98 -3.39
C ILE A 333 -1.90 17.07 -4.54
N GLU A 334 -2.30 15.86 -4.21
CA GLU A 334 -2.93 14.90 -5.12
C GLU A 334 -4.44 14.89 -4.89
N ALA A 335 -5.22 14.80 -5.96
CA ALA A 335 -6.64 14.55 -5.91
C ALA A 335 -6.97 13.34 -6.78
N ARG A 336 -7.65 12.36 -6.19
CA ARG A 336 -8.15 11.18 -6.91
C ARG A 336 -9.44 11.51 -7.63
N ILE A 337 -9.44 11.39 -8.95
CA ILE A 337 -10.60 11.65 -9.78
C ILE A 337 -11.22 10.31 -10.20
N ASN A 338 -12.37 9.98 -9.61
CA ASN A 338 -13.07 8.72 -9.83
C ASN A 338 -14.36 8.92 -10.63
N ALA A 339 -14.68 7.95 -11.52
CA ALA A 339 -15.96 7.90 -12.21
C ALA A 339 -17.06 7.40 -11.24
N GLU A 340 -17.64 8.30 -10.49
CA GLU A 340 -18.65 8.05 -9.46
C GLU A 340 -19.87 8.98 -9.62
N ASN A 341 -21.03 8.54 -9.17
CA ASN A 341 -22.24 9.36 -9.17
C ASN A 341 -22.55 9.88 -7.75
N PRO A 342 -22.38 11.20 -7.49
CA PRO A 342 -22.65 11.78 -6.17
C PRO A 342 -24.11 11.62 -5.72
N GLU A 343 -25.06 11.70 -6.64
CA GLU A 343 -26.50 11.56 -6.34
C GLU A 343 -26.87 10.13 -5.90
N LYS A 344 -26.06 9.15 -6.28
CA LYS A 344 -26.19 7.74 -5.89
C LYS A 344 -25.18 7.32 -4.83
N ASN A 345 -24.89 8.22 -3.88
CA ASN A 345 -23.94 7.95 -2.78
C ASN A 345 -22.55 7.50 -3.28
N PHE A 346 -22.09 8.12 -4.38
CA PHE A 346 -20.80 7.85 -5.01
C PHE A 346 -20.61 6.41 -5.46
N LEU A 347 -21.67 5.79 -5.98
CA LEU A 347 -21.54 4.49 -6.64
C LEU A 347 -20.67 4.64 -7.89
N PRO A 348 -19.78 3.67 -8.17
CA PRO A 348 -19.01 3.62 -9.40
C PRO A 348 -19.92 3.68 -10.63
N THR A 349 -19.53 4.48 -11.60
CA THR A 349 -20.30 4.70 -12.84
C THR A 349 -19.42 4.37 -14.04
N PRO A 350 -19.26 3.08 -14.38
CA PRO A 350 -18.47 2.68 -15.55
C PRO A 350 -19.17 3.15 -16.83
N GLY A 351 -18.37 3.41 -17.87
CA GLY A 351 -18.92 3.85 -19.15
C GLY A 351 -17.81 4.28 -20.10
N LYS A 352 -18.24 4.75 -21.29
CA LYS A 352 -17.32 5.21 -22.33
C LYS A 352 -16.90 6.66 -22.10
N VAL A 353 -15.61 6.93 -22.22
CA VAL A 353 -15.03 8.29 -22.18
C VAL A 353 -15.29 8.98 -23.52
N ASN A 354 -16.35 9.76 -23.62
CA ASN A 354 -16.72 10.44 -24.86
C ASN A 354 -15.81 11.64 -25.17
N LYS A 355 -15.38 12.36 -24.14
CA LYS A 355 -14.47 13.50 -24.22
C LYS A 355 -13.59 13.51 -22.98
N LEU A 356 -12.30 13.68 -23.19
CA LEU A 356 -11.31 13.84 -22.14
C LEU A 356 -10.56 15.13 -22.31
N HIS A 357 -10.42 15.90 -21.23
CA HIS A 357 -9.54 17.06 -21.14
C HIS A 357 -8.79 16.94 -19.83
N LEU A 358 -7.49 16.65 -19.92
CA LEU A 358 -6.62 16.56 -18.75
C LEU A 358 -6.04 17.94 -18.45
N PRO A 359 -5.94 18.34 -17.16
CA PRO A 359 -5.24 19.57 -16.78
C PRO A 359 -3.77 19.49 -17.17
N GLN A 360 -3.23 20.60 -17.63
CA GLN A 360 -1.84 20.71 -18.06
C GLN A 360 -1.27 22.04 -17.58
N GLY A 361 0.03 22.13 -17.47
CA GLY A 361 0.75 23.34 -17.11
C GLY A 361 1.96 23.05 -16.24
N PHE A 362 2.63 24.11 -15.83
CA PHE A 362 3.79 24.00 -14.98
C PHE A 362 3.41 23.42 -13.61
N ASN A 363 4.15 22.44 -13.11
CA ASN A 363 3.89 21.71 -11.86
C ASN A 363 2.56 20.94 -11.80
N ILE A 364 1.97 20.58 -12.95
CA ILE A 364 0.80 19.70 -13.01
C ILE A 364 1.25 18.35 -13.54
N ARG A 365 0.99 17.30 -12.73
CA ARG A 365 1.17 15.90 -13.10
C ARG A 365 -0.19 15.21 -13.16
N VAL A 366 -0.40 14.37 -14.16
CA VAL A 366 -1.59 13.54 -14.30
C VAL A 366 -1.17 12.12 -14.61
N ASP A 367 -1.46 11.21 -13.70
CA ASP A 367 -1.29 9.78 -13.90
C ASP A 367 -2.66 9.17 -14.22
N SER A 368 -2.81 8.64 -15.42
CA SER A 368 -4.09 8.16 -15.94
C SER A 368 -3.90 7.09 -17.02
N LEU A 369 -4.88 6.21 -17.13
CA LEU A 369 -5.01 5.27 -18.25
C LEU A 369 -6.03 5.78 -19.30
N LEU A 370 -6.75 6.86 -19.01
CA LEU A 370 -7.87 7.31 -19.80
C LEU A 370 -7.43 7.97 -21.12
N TYR A 371 -8.20 7.74 -22.16
CA TYR A 371 -8.15 8.46 -23.44
C TYR A 371 -9.57 8.57 -24.03
N THR A 372 -9.79 9.49 -24.96
CA THR A 372 -11.10 9.64 -25.62
C THR A 372 -11.44 8.36 -26.38
N GLY A 373 -12.57 7.76 -26.09
CA GLY A 373 -13.03 6.49 -26.67
C GLY A 373 -12.81 5.26 -25.80
N TYR A 374 -12.02 5.37 -24.70
CA TYR A 374 -11.84 4.29 -23.73
C TYR A 374 -13.15 3.91 -23.05
N GLN A 375 -13.35 2.61 -22.80
CA GLN A 375 -14.55 2.06 -22.16
C GLN A 375 -14.19 1.16 -20.99
#